data_af524f87a65750c51a229304a7d91c2c
#
_entry.id   af524f87a65750c51a229304a7d91c2c
#
_cell.length_a   1.000
_cell.length_b   1.000
_cell.length_c   1.000
_cell.angle_alpha   90.00
_cell.angle_beta   90.00
_cell.angle_gamma   90.00
#
_symmetry.space_group_name_H-M   'P 1'
#
loop_
_entity.id
_entity.type
_entity.pdbx_description
1 polymer ?
#
loop_
_entity_poly.entity_id
_entity_poly.type
_entity_poly.pdbx_seq_one_letter_code
_entity_poly.pdbx_strand_id
1 'polypeptide(L)'
;VDKARPMRADARRNYEQLLEQARIAFAEFGADASLDEIARRAGVASGTLYRHFPTRLDLIETVLAGQIEELVELGRRLLADAGPLDVDSRGTGSGDADSRHADSPDPAPLDALTVWLRAAVVHGLTYRGLAAAVMNSALSHDLVAGWHAEMFAVGADLLARAREAGAITAVADDADVLRMVGAIAWAAQDAPETADRLLALLVDGLRYGGAS
;
A
#
# COMPACT_ATOMS: atom_id res chain seq x y z
N VAL A 1 32.37 -4.18 -31.46
CA VAL A 1 31.32 -5.19 -31.30
C VAL A 1 30.92 -5.22 -29.83
N ASP A 2 29.71 -4.74 -29.55
CA ASP A 2 29.18 -4.35 -28.23
C ASP A 2 28.80 -5.58 -27.36
N LYS A 3 29.76 -6.17 -26.63
CA LYS A 3 29.56 -7.22 -25.63
C LYS A 3 29.05 -6.69 -24.28
N ALA A 4 29.01 -5.37 -24.08
CA ALA A 4 28.62 -4.76 -22.78
C ALA A 4 27.10 -4.69 -22.57
N ARG A 5 26.30 -4.72 -23.64
CA ARG A 5 24.85 -4.59 -23.61
C ARG A 5 24.12 -5.84 -23.08
N PRO A 6 24.50 -7.08 -23.48
CA PRO A 6 23.92 -8.31 -22.93
C PRO A 6 24.20 -8.47 -21.44
N MET A 7 25.43 -8.25 -20.99
CA MET A 7 25.83 -8.39 -19.58
C MET A 7 25.08 -7.46 -18.62
N ARG A 8 24.76 -6.22 -19.04
CA ARG A 8 23.95 -5.29 -18.22
C ARG A 8 22.48 -5.73 -18.14
N ALA A 9 21.93 -6.26 -19.22
CA ALA A 9 20.57 -6.79 -19.24
C ALA A 9 20.44 -8.05 -18.37
N ASP A 10 21.42 -8.93 -18.38
CA ASP A 10 21.45 -10.14 -17.56
C ASP A 10 21.62 -9.80 -16.07
N ALA A 11 22.48 -8.83 -15.75
CA ALA A 11 22.68 -8.36 -14.37
C ALA A 11 21.39 -7.75 -13.81
N ARG A 12 20.67 -6.95 -14.61
CA ARG A 12 19.39 -6.37 -14.21
C ARG A 12 18.32 -7.44 -14.02
N ARG A 13 18.23 -8.40 -14.92
CA ARG A 13 17.30 -9.53 -14.80
C ARG A 13 17.57 -10.36 -13.54
N ASN A 14 18.83 -10.64 -13.24
CA ASN A 14 19.23 -11.35 -12.04
C ASN A 14 18.87 -10.57 -10.77
N TYR A 15 19.03 -9.25 -10.78
CA TYR A 15 18.62 -8.38 -9.68
C TYR A 15 17.10 -8.42 -9.46
N GLU A 16 16.31 -8.28 -10.52
CA GLU A 16 14.84 -8.35 -10.48
C GLU A 16 14.37 -9.73 -9.98
N GLN A 17 15.01 -10.82 -10.43
CA GLN A 17 14.73 -12.18 -9.95
C GLN A 17 15.07 -12.36 -8.46
N LEU A 18 16.19 -11.79 -8.00
CA LEU A 18 16.54 -11.80 -6.57
C LEU A 18 15.49 -11.10 -5.72
N LEU A 19 15.05 -9.92 -6.11
CA LEU A 19 14.02 -9.18 -5.38
C LEU A 19 12.69 -9.93 -5.36
N GLU A 20 12.27 -10.51 -6.48
CA GLU A 20 11.03 -11.29 -6.54
C GLU A 20 11.08 -12.52 -5.62
N GLN A 21 12.19 -13.28 -5.63
CA GLN A 21 12.35 -14.42 -4.74
C GLN A 21 12.51 -14.02 -3.27
N ALA A 22 13.12 -12.87 -3.00
CA ALA A 22 13.21 -12.31 -1.65
C ALA A 22 11.83 -11.91 -1.13
N ARG A 23 11.00 -11.25 -1.96
CA ARG A 23 9.62 -10.88 -1.63
C ARG A 23 8.80 -12.10 -1.23
N ILE A 24 8.86 -13.17 -2.02
CA ILE A 24 8.14 -14.43 -1.75
C ILE A 24 8.65 -15.06 -0.45
N ALA A 25 9.97 -15.19 -0.29
CA ALA A 25 10.56 -15.83 0.88
C ALA A 25 10.30 -15.05 2.18
N PHE A 26 10.36 -13.74 2.12
CA PHE A 26 10.06 -12.89 3.28
C PHE A 26 8.57 -12.88 3.64
N ALA A 27 7.67 -13.00 2.67
CA ALA A 27 6.24 -13.17 2.94
C ALA A 27 5.95 -14.51 3.62
N GLU A 28 6.68 -15.58 3.25
CA GLU A 28 6.50 -16.94 3.77
C GLU A 28 7.19 -17.15 5.13
N PHE A 29 8.42 -16.66 5.29
CA PHE A 29 9.30 -16.97 6.42
C PHE A 29 9.69 -15.74 7.27
N GLY A 30 9.20 -14.56 6.93
CA GLY A 30 9.56 -13.32 7.63
C GLY A 30 11.04 -12.95 7.50
N ALA A 31 11.56 -12.20 8.47
CA ALA A 31 12.93 -11.71 8.48
C ALA A 31 14.00 -12.83 8.55
N ASP A 32 13.63 -14.04 8.94
CA ASP A 32 14.55 -15.19 9.09
C ASP A 32 14.72 -16.00 7.81
N ALA A 33 14.07 -15.62 6.70
CA ALA A 33 14.23 -16.29 5.40
C ALA A 33 15.71 -16.46 5.02
N SER A 34 16.07 -17.63 4.50
CA SER A 34 17.46 -17.96 4.13
C SER A 34 17.87 -17.20 2.87
N LEU A 35 18.90 -16.36 2.95
CA LEU A 35 19.46 -15.63 1.80
C LEU A 35 20.06 -16.57 0.74
N ASP A 36 20.67 -17.68 1.16
CA ASP A 36 21.20 -18.68 0.24
C ASP A 36 20.10 -19.39 -0.54
N GLU A 37 18.97 -19.67 0.13
CA GLU A 37 17.78 -20.23 -0.52
C GLU A 37 17.14 -19.24 -1.50
N ILE A 38 17.09 -17.94 -1.15
CA ILE A 38 16.65 -16.88 -2.05
C ILE A 38 17.53 -16.83 -3.29
N ALA A 39 18.86 -16.84 -3.14
CA ALA A 39 19.79 -16.85 -4.27
C ALA A 39 19.58 -18.10 -5.16
N ARG A 40 19.41 -19.27 -4.53
CA ARG A 40 19.17 -20.54 -5.23
C ARG A 40 17.87 -20.50 -6.04
N ARG A 41 16.77 -20.01 -5.47
CA ARG A 41 15.46 -19.85 -6.15
C ARG A 41 15.54 -18.83 -7.29
N ALA A 42 16.33 -17.76 -7.13
CA ALA A 42 16.58 -16.77 -8.17
C ALA A 42 17.52 -17.24 -9.28
N GLY A 43 18.10 -18.43 -9.15
CA GLY A 43 19.04 -19.00 -10.14
C GLY A 43 20.40 -18.28 -10.18
N VAL A 44 20.81 -17.63 -9.08
CA VAL A 44 22.09 -16.93 -8.98
C VAL A 44 22.97 -17.50 -7.87
N ALA A 45 24.29 -17.31 -7.98
CA ALA A 45 25.20 -17.69 -6.90
C ALA A 45 25.01 -16.77 -5.68
N SER A 46 25.14 -17.33 -4.45
CA SER A 46 25.08 -16.56 -3.20
C SER A 46 26.03 -15.35 -3.20
N GLY A 47 27.23 -15.48 -3.76
CA GLY A 47 28.16 -14.36 -3.91
C GLY A 47 27.65 -13.21 -4.78
N THR A 48 26.70 -13.48 -5.70
CA THR A 48 26.04 -12.44 -6.49
C THR A 48 25.01 -11.70 -5.63
N LEU A 49 24.25 -12.41 -4.80
CA LEU A 49 23.33 -11.81 -3.84
C LEU A 49 24.08 -10.88 -2.89
N TYR A 50 25.13 -11.37 -2.22
CA TYR A 50 25.91 -10.57 -1.26
C TYR A 50 26.66 -9.39 -1.89
N ARG A 51 26.88 -9.41 -3.19
CA ARG A 51 27.42 -8.24 -3.91
C ARG A 51 26.40 -7.13 -4.09
N HIS A 52 25.12 -7.49 -4.28
CA HIS A 52 24.01 -6.54 -4.39
C HIS A 52 23.50 -6.08 -3.03
N PHE A 53 23.44 -7.00 -2.07
CA PHE A 53 22.91 -6.81 -0.73
C PHE A 53 23.93 -7.35 0.29
N PRO A 54 24.88 -6.51 0.72
CA PRO A 54 25.94 -6.92 1.65
C PRO A 54 25.42 -7.49 2.96
N THR A 55 24.28 -6.97 3.43
CA THR A 55 23.62 -7.45 4.63
C THR A 55 22.20 -7.93 4.34
N ARG A 56 21.64 -8.74 5.25
CA ARG A 56 20.22 -9.11 5.23
C ARG A 56 19.31 -7.89 5.25
N LEU A 57 19.72 -6.87 6.02
CA LEU A 57 18.94 -5.66 6.17
C LEU A 57 18.81 -4.89 4.86
N ASP A 58 19.90 -4.78 4.07
CA ASP A 58 19.86 -4.12 2.76
C ASP A 58 18.82 -4.75 1.82
N LEU A 59 18.71 -6.09 1.86
CA LEU A 59 17.71 -6.80 1.06
C LEU A 59 16.29 -6.57 1.58
N ILE A 60 16.10 -6.62 2.91
CA ILE A 60 14.81 -6.35 3.55
C ILE A 60 14.35 -4.93 3.23
N GLU A 61 15.21 -3.92 3.41
CA GLU A 61 14.91 -2.51 3.10
C GLU A 61 14.50 -2.34 1.64
N THR A 62 15.23 -2.96 0.72
CA THR A 62 14.91 -2.86 -0.71
C THR A 62 13.56 -3.49 -1.04
N VAL A 63 13.24 -4.65 -0.44
CA VAL A 63 11.94 -5.31 -0.64
C VAL A 63 10.82 -4.46 -0.06
N LEU A 64 10.97 -3.93 1.14
CA LEU A 64 9.96 -3.07 1.77
C LEU A 64 9.73 -1.78 0.97
N ALA A 65 10.81 -1.12 0.52
CA ALA A 65 10.71 0.08 -0.31
C ALA A 65 9.89 -0.18 -1.57
N GLY A 66 10.18 -1.26 -2.30
CA GLY A 66 9.45 -1.62 -3.51
C GLY A 66 7.97 -1.90 -3.24
N GLN A 67 7.64 -2.53 -2.12
CA GLN A 67 6.24 -2.83 -1.77
C GLN A 67 5.45 -1.56 -1.36
N ILE A 68 6.11 -0.62 -0.70
CA ILE A 68 5.49 0.68 -0.37
C ILE A 68 5.30 1.50 -1.65
N GLU A 69 6.27 1.48 -2.56
CA GLU A 69 6.16 2.14 -3.86
C GLU A 69 4.98 1.58 -4.69
N GLU A 70 4.79 0.25 -4.71
CA GLU A 70 3.63 -0.38 -5.36
C GLU A 70 2.29 0.08 -4.74
N LEU A 71 2.23 0.22 -3.41
CA LEU A 71 1.04 0.70 -2.70
C LEU A 71 0.75 2.18 -2.98
N VAL A 72 1.78 3.01 -3.01
CA VAL A 72 1.70 4.44 -3.37
C VAL A 72 1.22 4.59 -4.81
N GLU A 73 1.79 3.84 -5.74
CA GLU A 73 1.42 3.86 -7.15
C GLU A 73 -0.02 3.36 -7.38
N LEU A 74 -0.46 2.33 -6.64
CA LEU A 74 -1.86 1.92 -6.64
C LEU A 74 -2.78 3.07 -6.26
N GLY A 75 -2.47 3.79 -5.18
CA GLY A 75 -3.28 4.92 -4.74
C GLY A 75 -3.30 6.07 -5.75
N ARG A 76 -2.17 6.40 -6.36
CA ARG A 76 -2.08 7.41 -7.44
C ARG A 76 -2.94 7.03 -8.65
N ARG A 77 -2.93 5.75 -9.06
CA ARG A 77 -3.81 5.27 -10.14
C ARG A 77 -5.28 5.39 -9.77
N LEU A 78 -5.67 4.96 -8.57
CA LEU A 78 -7.05 5.06 -8.10
C LEU A 78 -7.54 6.52 -8.05
N LEU A 79 -6.67 7.47 -7.68
CA LEU A 79 -6.98 8.90 -7.73
C LEU A 79 -7.14 9.41 -9.17
N ALA A 80 -6.32 8.94 -10.11
CA ALA A 80 -6.39 9.34 -11.50
C ALA A 80 -7.62 8.75 -12.22
N ASP A 81 -7.93 7.48 -11.98
CA ASP A 81 -9.04 6.77 -12.63
C ASP A 81 -10.41 7.29 -12.19
N ALA A 82 -10.50 7.87 -10.99
CA ALA A 82 -11.74 8.43 -10.47
C ALA A 82 -12.20 9.73 -11.18
N GLY A 83 -11.46 10.25 -12.17
CA GLY A 83 -11.80 11.45 -12.95
C GLY A 83 -11.94 12.75 -12.13
N PRO A 84 -12.21 13.91 -12.72
CA PRO A 84 -12.58 15.12 -11.98
C PRO A 84 -13.96 14.91 -11.33
N LEU A 85 -14.10 15.33 -10.07
CA LEU A 85 -15.43 15.41 -9.43
C LEU A 85 -16.23 16.46 -10.21
N ASP A 86 -17.36 16.08 -10.80
CA ASP A 86 -18.28 17.01 -11.50
C ASP A 86 -18.94 17.95 -10.47
N VAL A 87 -18.20 18.96 -10.05
CA VAL A 87 -18.67 20.01 -9.12
C VAL A 87 -19.69 20.92 -9.81
N ASP A 88 -19.67 21.01 -11.16
CA ASP A 88 -20.54 21.89 -11.93
C ASP A 88 -21.96 21.37 -12.18
N SER A 89 -22.26 20.11 -11.84
CA SER A 89 -23.64 19.58 -11.97
C SER A 89 -24.63 20.10 -10.90
N ARG A 90 -24.17 20.90 -9.93
CA ARG A 90 -25.00 21.40 -8.81
C ARG A 90 -25.66 22.77 -9.05
N GLY A 91 -25.56 23.34 -10.25
CA GLY A 91 -26.10 24.67 -10.39
C GLY A 91 -26.25 25.20 -11.81
N THR A 92 -27.17 24.70 -12.62
CA THR A 92 -28.00 25.46 -13.56
C THR A 92 -28.94 24.53 -14.32
N GLY A 93 -30.07 24.22 -13.78
CA GLY A 93 -31.14 23.46 -14.42
C GLY A 93 -32.48 23.88 -13.87
N SER A 94 -33.03 24.98 -14.43
CA SER A 94 -34.43 25.34 -14.28
C SER A 94 -35.27 24.26 -14.95
N GLY A 95 -36.14 23.61 -14.21
CA GLY A 95 -37.39 23.01 -14.71
C GLY A 95 -37.39 21.49 -14.84
N ASP A 96 -38.20 20.96 -14.02
CA ASP A 96 -39.08 19.81 -14.11
C ASP A 96 -38.77 18.58 -13.25
N ALA A 97 -39.81 18.23 -12.53
CA ALA A 97 -39.94 17.21 -11.52
C ALA A 97 -39.55 15.82 -11.96
N ASP A 98 -38.32 15.42 -11.60
CA ASP A 98 -37.98 14.05 -11.14
C ASP A 98 -36.63 14.01 -10.38
N SER A 99 -36.46 14.92 -9.43
CA SER A 99 -35.21 15.17 -8.69
C SER A 99 -34.99 14.21 -7.51
N ARG A 100 -35.29 12.92 -7.64
CA ARG A 100 -35.02 11.93 -6.56
C ARG A 100 -33.75 11.13 -6.70
N HIS A 101 -32.85 11.50 -7.65
CA HIS A 101 -31.58 10.78 -7.86
C HIS A 101 -30.33 11.65 -7.63
N ALA A 102 -30.47 12.91 -7.21
CA ALA A 102 -29.34 13.86 -7.09
C ALA A 102 -28.62 13.82 -5.72
N ASP A 103 -29.06 12.97 -4.78
CA ASP A 103 -28.53 12.97 -3.40
C ASP A 103 -27.88 11.65 -2.98
N SER A 104 -27.62 10.74 -3.93
CA SER A 104 -26.83 9.54 -3.64
C SER A 104 -25.34 9.84 -3.84
N PRO A 105 -24.50 9.64 -2.82
CA PRO A 105 -23.05 9.84 -2.96
C PRO A 105 -22.49 8.94 -4.08
N ASP A 106 -21.53 9.48 -4.84
CA ASP A 106 -20.80 8.69 -5.85
C ASP A 106 -20.04 7.56 -5.16
N PRO A 107 -20.35 6.28 -5.43
CA PRO A 107 -19.70 5.16 -4.78
C PRO A 107 -18.23 4.97 -5.23
N ALA A 108 -17.86 5.45 -6.40
CA ALA A 108 -16.52 5.23 -6.96
C ALA A 108 -15.36 5.72 -6.06
N PRO A 109 -15.43 6.91 -5.42
CA PRO A 109 -14.39 7.36 -4.50
C PRO A 109 -14.27 6.50 -3.22
N LEU A 110 -15.38 5.97 -2.70
CA LEU A 110 -15.37 5.07 -1.56
C LEU A 110 -14.80 3.71 -1.94
N ASP A 111 -15.12 3.20 -3.12
CA ASP A 111 -14.58 1.95 -3.63
C ASP A 111 -13.07 2.05 -3.83
N ALA A 112 -12.58 3.15 -4.42
CA ALA A 112 -11.16 3.44 -4.57
C ALA A 112 -10.42 3.46 -3.21
N LEU A 113 -10.97 4.19 -2.24
CA LEU A 113 -10.44 4.23 -0.87
C LEU A 113 -10.43 2.82 -0.26
N THR A 114 -11.52 2.06 -0.38
CA THR A 114 -11.63 0.71 0.19
C THR A 114 -10.62 -0.26 -0.42
N VAL A 115 -10.42 -0.21 -1.75
CA VAL A 115 -9.42 -1.02 -2.45
C VAL A 115 -8.02 -0.71 -1.91
N TRP A 116 -7.70 0.57 -1.77
CA TRP A 116 -6.39 0.98 -1.26
C TRP A 116 -6.18 0.60 0.20
N LEU A 117 -7.16 0.84 1.08
CA LEU A 117 -7.09 0.47 2.50
C LEU A 117 -6.90 -1.05 2.66
N ARG A 118 -7.60 -1.87 1.83
CA ARG A 118 -7.41 -3.32 1.82
C ARG A 118 -5.98 -3.69 1.43
N ALA A 119 -5.43 -3.09 0.38
CA ALA A 119 -4.05 -3.32 -0.05
C ALA A 119 -3.05 -2.93 1.06
N ALA A 120 -3.29 -1.83 1.78
CA ALA A 120 -2.47 -1.39 2.89
C ALA A 120 -2.54 -2.36 4.10
N VAL A 121 -3.71 -2.93 4.41
CA VAL A 121 -3.86 -3.97 5.44
C VAL A 121 -3.10 -5.25 5.04
N VAL A 122 -3.24 -5.69 3.78
CA VAL A 122 -2.51 -6.88 3.27
C VAL A 122 -1.00 -6.65 3.33
N HIS A 123 -0.52 -5.46 2.95
CA HIS A 123 0.88 -5.08 3.10
C HIS A 123 1.34 -5.19 4.55
N GLY A 124 0.58 -4.62 5.50
CA GLY A 124 0.87 -4.68 6.93
C GLY A 124 0.91 -6.10 7.48
N LEU A 125 0.00 -6.98 7.06
CA LEU A 125 -0.02 -8.40 7.44
C LEU A 125 1.22 -9.13 6.92
N THR A 126 1.56 -8.93 5.64
CA THR A 126 2.61 -9.68 4.95
C THR A 126 4.01 -9.31 5.46
N TYR A 127 4.26 -8.00 5.67
CA TYR A 127 5.62 -7.49 5.90
C TYR A 127 5.89 -6.97 7.32
N ARG A 128 4.99 -7.19 8.26
CA ARG A 128 5.11 -6.71 9.63
C ARG A 128 6.41 -7.13 10.33
N GLY A 129 6.81 -8.40 10.18
CA GLY A 129 8.05 -8.91 10.78
C GLY A 129 9.30 -8.22 10.20
N LEU A 130 9.26 -7.85 8.92
CA LEU A 130 10.34 -7.11 8.26
C LEU A 130 10.40 -5.67 8.73
N ALA A 131 9.26 -5.00 8.85
CA ALA A 131 9.18 -3.64 9.37
C ALA A 131 9.77 -3.55 10.79
N ALA A 132 9.46 -4.51 11.66
CA ALA A 132 10.04 -4.58 12.99
C ALA A 132 11.56 -4.79 12.97
N ALA A 133 12.09 -5.63 12.07
CA ALA A 133 13.52 -5.86 11.90
C ALA A 133 14.25 -4.58 11.47
N VAL A 134 13.65 -3.81 10.55
CA VAL A 134 14.20 -2.52 10.08
C VAL A 134 14.13 -1.47 11.19
N MET A 135 13.00 -1.32 11.86
CA MET A 135 12.82 -0.32 12.93
C MET A 135 13.75 -0.53 14.13
N ASN A 136 14.17 -1.77 14.39
CA ASN A 136 15.13 -2.09 15.44
C ASN A 136 16.60 -1.85 15.01
N SER A 137 16.85 -1.53 13.74
CA SER A 137 18.16 -1.18 13.25
C SER A 137 18.44 0.32 13.41
N ALA A 138 19.64 0.68 13.86
CA ALA A 138 20.02 2.07 14.10
C ALA A 138 20.18 2.92 12.81
N LEU A 139 20.10 2.30 11.62
CA LEU A 139 20.46 2.92 10.34
C LEU A 139 19.27 3.40 9.50
N SER A 140 18.04 3.04 9.85
CA SER A 140 16.90 3.12 8.91
C SER A 140 15.78 4.10 9.30
N HIS A 141 15.92 4.88 10.38
CA HIS A 141 14.82 5.76 10.85
C HIS A 141 14.36 6.77 9.80
N ASP A 142 15.27 7.40 9.08
CA ASP A 142 14.93 8.45 8.12
C ASP A 142 14.30 7.88 6.83
N LEU A 143 14.76 6.71 6.38
CA LEU A 143 14.20 6.03 5.18
C LEU A 143 12.78 5.53 5.45
N VAL A 144 12.57 4.85 6.58
CA VAL A 144 11.25 4.35 6.98
C VAL A 144 10.27 5.50 7.18
N ALA A 145 10.71 6.62 7.78
CA ALA A 145 9.89 7.82 7.94
C ALA A 145 9.46 8.40 6.59
N GLY A 146 10.37 8.43 5.60
CA GLY A 146 10.08 8.92 4.25
C GLY A 146 9.03 8.05 3.53
N TRP A 147 9.19 6.73 3.58
CA TRP A 147 8.23 5.79 2.96
C TRP A 147 6.84 5.89 3.57
N HIS A 148 6.76 5.96 4.91
CA HIS A 148 5.48 6.16 5.59
C HIS A 148 4.84 7.49 5.20
N ALA A 149 5.61 8.56 5.07
CA ALA A 149 5.10 9.87 4.70
C ALA A 149 4.41 9.85 3.32
N GLU A 150 5.01 9.22 2.31
CA GLU A 150 4.39 9.09 0.97
C GLU A 150 3.11 8.24 1.00
N MET A 151 3.15 7.11 1.69
CA MET A 151 1.97 6.25 1.87
C MET A 151 0.83 7.00 2.58
N PHE A 152 1.16 7.73 3.65
CA PHE A 152 0.18 8.54 4.38
C PHE A 152 -0.38 9.67 3.52
N ALA A 153 0.44 10.35 2.70
CA ALA A 153 -0.02 11.41 1.81
C ALA A 153 -1.06 10.89 0.80
N VAL A 154 -0.77 9.78 0.12
CA VAL A 154 -1.72 9.18 -0.83
C VAL A 154 -3.00 8.69 -0.14
N GLY A 155 -2.89 8.12 1.05
CA GLY A 155 -4.06 7.72 1.84
C GLY A 155 -4.93 8.91 2.24
N ALA A 156 -4.32 10.03 2.63
CA ALA A 156 -5.02 11.28 2.94
C ALA A 156 -5.73 11.87 1.71
N ASP A 157 -5.09 11.83 0.53
CA ASP A 157 -5.70 12.29 -0.72
C ASP A 157 -6.94 11.46 -1.10
N LEU A 158 -6.89 10.13 -0.91
CA LEU A 158 -8.05 9.25 -1.14
C LEU A 158 -9.17 9.53 -0.14
N LEU A 159 -8.85 9.78 1.13
CA LEU A 159 -9.82 10.16 2.16
C LEU A 159 -10.46 11.52 1.84
N ALA A 160 -9.66 12.53 1.47
CA ALA A 160 -10.13 13.84 1.08
C ALA A 160 -11.13 13.74 -0.09
N ARG A 161 -10.77 12.98 -1.12
CA ARG A 161 -11.63 12.76 -2.28
C ARG A 161 -12.95 12.07 -1.91
N ALA A 162 -12.92 11.05 -1.04
CA ALA A 162 -14.15 10.39 -0.59
C ALA A 162 -15.05 11.33 0.22
N ARG A 163 -14.48 12.29 0.99
CA ARG A 163 -15.24 13.34 1.68
C ARG A 163 -15.85 14.34 0.71
N GLU A 164 -15.09 14.83 -0.26
CA GLU A 164 -15.55 15.77 -1.29
C GLU A 164 -16.72 15.20 -2.10
N ALA A 165 -16.69 13.90 -2.38
CA ALA A 165 -17.78 13.18 -3.04
C ALA A 165 -18.97 12.90 -2.12
N GLY A 166 -18.91 13.23 -0.82
CA GLY A 166 -19.93 12.89 0.16
C GLY A 166 -20.07 11.40 0.48
N ALA A 167 -19.06 10.59 0.05
CA ALA A 167 -19.08 9.14 0.24
C ALA A 167 -18.73 8.72 1.68
N ILE A 168 -18.05 9.59 2.43
CA ILE A 168 -17.79 9.44 3.86
C ILE A 168 -18.21 10.71 4.60
N THR A 169 -18.80 10.54 5.78
CA THR A 169 -19.34 11.63 6.60
C THR A 169 -18.60 11.84 7.90
N ALA A 170 -17.80 10.86 8.32
CA ALA A 170 -17.07 10.94 9.58
C ALA A 170 -16.02 12.07 9.58
N VAL A 171 -16.04 12.88 10.64
CA VAL A 171 -15.00 13.85 10.96
C VAL A 171 -13.89 13.13 11.71
N ALA A 172 -13.17 12.25 11.02
CA ALA A 172 -12.03 11.54 11.57
C ALA A 172 -10.72 12.17 11.07
N ASP A 173 -9.70 12.21 11.92
CA ASP A 173 -8.36 12.59 11.53
C ASP A 173 -7.76 11.54 10.57
N ASP A 174 -7.18 11.98 9.46
CA ASP A 174 -6.62 11.08 8.44
C ASP A 174 -5.54 10.17 9.01
N ALA A 175 -4.71 10.69 9.90
CA ALA A 175 -3.68 9.91 10.56
C ALA A 175 -4.27 8.82 11.46
N ASP A 176 -5.40 9.06 12.10
CA ASP A 176 -6.07 8.06 12.93
C ASP A 176 -6.69 6.96 12.08
N VAL A 177 -7.32 7.29 10.94
CA VAL A 177 -7.81 6.30 9.99
C VAL A 177 -6.67 5.42 9.48
N LEU A 178 -5.54 6.02 9.11
CA LEU A 178 -4.38 5.28 8.59
C LEU A 178 -3.68 4.47 9.69
N ARG A 179 -3.68 4.92 10.95
CA ARG A 179 -3.22 4.11 12.10
C ARG A 179 -4.11 2.89 12.33
N MET A 180 -5.43 3.01 12.11
CA MET A 180 -6.36 1.88 12.21
C MET A 180 -6.03 0.77 11.20
N VAL A 181 -5.49 1.09 10.02
CA VAL A 181 -5.01 0.08 9.05
C VAL A 181 -3.92 -0.79 9.67
N GLY A 182 -2.93 -0.17 10.33
CA GLY A 182 -1.89 -0.89 11.06
C GLY A 182 -2.43 -1.72 12.23
N ALA A 183 -3.41 -1.17 12.97
CA ALA A 183 -4.07 -1.88 14.07
C ALA A 183 -4.87 -3.09 13.57
N ILE A 184 -5.56 -2.97 12.43
CA ILE A 184 -6.27 -4.09 11.78
C ILE A 184 -5.29 -5.18 11.36
N ALA A 185 -4.19 -4.81 10.71
CA ALA A 185 -3.15 -5.76 10.32
C ALA A 185 -2.55 -6.48 11.53
N TRP A 186 -2.36 -5.77 12.65
CA TRP A 186 -1.89 -6.37 13.89
C TRP A 186 -2.92 -7.33 14.50
N ALA A 187 -4.18 -6.93 14.60
CA ALA A 187 -5.25 -7.72 15.18
C ALA A 187 -5.59 -8.99 14.38
N ALA A 188 -5.40 -8.95 13.07
CA ALA A 188 -5.67 -10.05 12.14
C ALA A 188 -4.46 -10.99 11.93
N GLN A 189 -3.35 -10.81 12.64
CA GLN A 189 -2.11 -11.55 12.39
C GLN A 189 -2.22 -13.07 12.50
N ASP A 190 -3.02 -13.55 13.45
CA ASP A 190 -3.23 -14.97 13.71
C ASP A 190 -4.54 -15.49 13.08
N ALA A 191 -5.33 -14.61 12.47
CA ALA A 191 -6.60 -14.91 11.83
C ALA A 191 -6.82 -13.94 10.64
N PRO A 192 -6.09 -14.11 9.51
CA PRO A 192 -6.11 -13.18 8.38
C PRO A 192 -7.52 -12.92 7.80
N GLU A 193 -8.42 -13.90 7.90
CA GLU A 193 -9.82 -13.76 7.48
C GLU A 193 -10.60 -12.73 8.30
N THR A 194 -10.05 -12.30 9.45
CA THR A 194 -10.64 -11.25 10.29
C THR A 194 -10.38 -9.86 9.72
N ALA A 195 -9.33 -9.70 8.92
CA ALA A 195 -8.92 -8.41 8.37
C ALA A 195 -10.03 -7.74 7.54
N ASP A 196 -10.67 -8.49 6.66
CA ASP A 196 -11.78 -7.96 5.82
C ASP A 196 -12.97 -7.51 6.66
N ARG A 197 -13.31 -8.23 7.74
CA ARG A 197 -14.40 -7.84 8.64
C ARG A 197 -14.08 -6.57 9.43
N LEU A 198 -12.86 -6.46 9.93
CA LEU A 198 -12.41 -5.25 10.65
C LEU A 198 -12.32 -4.05 9.71
N LEU A 199 -11.84 -4.26 8.49
CA LEU A 199 -11.81 -3.22 7.47
C LEU A 199 -13.23 -2.76 7.10
N ALA A 200 -14.17 -3.68 6.92
CA ALA A 200 -15.56 -3.34 6.65
C ALA A 200 -16.15 -2.47 7.77
N LEU A 201 -15.90 -2.82 9.05
CA LEU A 201 -16.33 -2.00 10.19
C LEU A 201 -15.72 -0.60 10.18
N LEU A 202 -14.45 -0.47 9.79
CA LEU A 202 -13.81 0.84 9.64
C LEU A 202 -14.47 1.66 8.53
N VAL A 203 -14.69 1.07 7.35
CA VAL A 203 -15.31 1.73 6.19
C VAL A 203 -16.76 2.14 6.50
N ASP A 204 -17.54 1.28 7.14
CA ASP A 204 -18.90 1.60 7.58
C ASP A 204 -18.90 2.73 8.62
N GLY A 205 -17.94 2.72 9.55
CA GLY A 205 -17.75 3.81 10.51
C GLY A 205 -17.46 5.16 9.82
N LEU A 206 -16.64 5.16 8.78
CA LEU A 206 -16.35 6.36 7.98
C LEU A 206 -17.57 6.83 7.20
N ARG A 207 -18.36 5.90 6.68
CA ARG A 207 -19.55 6.20 5.86
C ARG A 207 -20.70 6.78 6.67
N TYR A 208 -20.94 6.27 7.88
CA TYR A 208 -22.13 6.58 8.67
C TYR A 208 -21.84 7.26 10.02
N GLY A 209 -20.58 7.43 10.39
CA GLY A 209 -20.15 7.90 11.72
C GLY A 209 -20.33 9.40 12.00
N GLY A 210 -21.07 10.14 11.19
CA GLY A 210 -21.14 11.60 11.25
C GLY A 210 -22.31 12.19 12.05
N ALA A 211 -23.03 11.40 12.85
CA ALA A 211 -24.19 11.88 13.61
C ALA A 211 -23.98 11.75 15.13
N SER A 212 -23.30 12.72 15.72
CA SER A 212 -23.37 12.98 17.18
C SER A 212 -23.18 14.45 17.45
#